data_609c257bb22ec77651525130254729df
#
_entry.id   609c257bb22ec77651525130254729df
#
_cell.length_a   1.000
_cell.length_b   1.000
_cell.length_c   1.000
_cell.angle_alpha   90.00
_cell.angle_beta   90.00
_cell.angle_gamma   90.00
#
_symmetry.space_group_name_H-M   'P 1'
#
loop_
_entity.id
_entity.type
_entity.pdbx_description
1 polymer ?
#
loop_
_entity_poly.entity_id
_entity_poly.type
_entity_poly.pdbx_seq_one_letter_code
_entity_poly.pdbx_strand_id
1 'polypeptide(L)'
;MAGLETTAGNAAKGDAFRVKMRKKVYLSFVGVLAAVYFILLLILYYSESAQEGAAICTFGDAVWYSLVTLTTVGYGDVVQVTPRGHAVGVVFLLLATGITVTLLGAAISFFTGEVMPLFLLGFQRKKNWYYF
;
A
#
# COMPACT_ATOMS: atom_id res chain seq x y z
N MET A 1 17.23 8.85 -44.21
CA MET A 1 17.51 7.98 -43.03
C MET A 1 17.61 8.76 -41.71
N ALA A 2 18.19 9.95 -41.67
CA ALA A 2 18.32 10.77 -40.45
C ALA A 2 17.01 11.17 -39.73
N GLY A 3 15.89 11.29 -40.47
CA GLY A 3 14.59 11.69 -39.88
C GLY A 3 13.89 10.60 -39.05
N LEU A 4 14.17 9.33 -39.31
CA LEU A 4 13.58 8.20 -38.58
C LEU A 4 14.28 7.98 -37.23
N GLU A 5 15.59 8.22 -37.15
CA GLU A 5 16.34 8.10 -35.90
C GLU A 5 16.00 9.20 -34.90
N THR A 6 15.75 10.42 -35.38
CA THR A 6 15.33 11.56 -34.53
C THR A 6 13.94 11.36 -33.95
N THR A 7 13.02 10.77 -34.72
CA THR A 7 11.64 10.49 -34.24
C THR A 7 11.63 9.37 -33.21
N ALA A 8 12.40 8.31 -33.43
CA ALA A 8 12.54 7.21 -32.46
C ALA A 8 13.19 7.68 -31.13
N GLY A 9 14.21 8.53 -31.22
CA GLY A 9 14.86 9.12 -30.05
C GLY A 9 13.95 10.03 -29.22
N ASN A 10 13.07 10.80 -29.88
CA ASN A 10 12.11 11.66 -29.22
C ASN A 10 10.96 10.86 -28.58
N ALA A 11 10.51 9.78 -29.23
CA ALA A 11 9.51 8.86 -28.65
C ALA A 11 10.05 8.18 -27.39
N ALA A 12 11.27 7.64 -27.43
CA ALA A 12 11.91 6.99 -26.28
C ALA A 12 12.12 7.97 -25.10
N LYS A 13 12.50 9.23 -25.36
CA LYS A 13 12.59 10.27 -24.33
C LYS A 13 11.22 10.61 -23.75
N GLY A 14 10.18 10.67 -24.56
CA GLY A 14 8.80 10.90 -24.13
C GLY A 14 8.29 9.79 -23.21
N ASP A 15 8.56 8.54 -23.54
CA ASP A 15 8.16 7.38 -22.74
C ASP A 15 8.93 7.31 -21.42
N ALA A 16 10.24 7.56 -21.44
CA ALA A 16 11.05 7.63 -20.22
C ALA A 16 10.57 8.76 -19.29
N PHE A 17 10.21 9.92 -19.83
CA PHE A 17 9.65 11.04 -19.07
C PHE A 17 8.29 10.67 -18.46
N ARG A 18 7.39 10.04 -19.21
CA ARG A 18 6.07 9.58 -18.72
C ARG A 18 6.21 8.57 -17.60
N VAL A 19 7.12 7.61 -17.72
CA VAL A 19 7.38 6.60 -16.67
C VAL A 19 7.92 7.28 -15.41
N LYS A 20 8.86 8.23 -15.54
CA LYS A 20 9.42 8.99 -14.42
C LYS A 20 8.36 9.83 -13.71
N MET A 21 7.48 10.48 -14.46
CA MET A 21 6.37 11.26 -13.91
C MET A 21 5.36 10.39 -13.17
N ARG A 22 4.97 9.25 -13.75
CA ARG A 22 4.06 8.30 -13.09
C ARG A 22 4.64 7.77 -11.78
N LYS A 23 5.93 7.42 -11.74
CA LYS A 23 6.61 7.01 -10.50
C LYS A 23 6.61 8.13 -9.45
N LYS A 24 6.88 9.37 -9.86
CA LYS A 24 6.90 10.52 -8.94
C LYS A 24 5.51 10.79 -8.34
N VAL A 25 4.47 10.77 -9.17
CA VAL A 25 3.07 10.93 -8.73
C VAL A 25 2.67 9.81 -7.78
N TYR A 26 3.01 8.56 -8.10
CA TYR A 26 2.73 7.41 -7.24
C TYR A 26 3.44 7.52 -5.88
N LEU A 27 4.75 7.86 -5.86
CA LEU A 27 5.48 8.06 -4.61
C LEU A 27 4.88 9.21 -3.77
N SER A 28 4.49 10.31 -4.41
CA SER A 28 3.84 11.43 -3.72
C SER A 28 2.50 11.00 -3.11
N PHE A 29 1.70 10.24 -3.85
CA PHE A 29 0.42 9.72 -3.36
C PHE A 29 0.60 8.79 -2.15
N VAL A 30 1.55 7.86 -2.22
CA VAL A 30 1.89 6.96 -1.09
C VAL A 30 2.40 7.77 0.11
N GLY A 31 3.22 8.78 -0.12
CA GLY A 31 3.70 9.67 0.95
C GLY A 31 2.58 10.42 1.65
N VAL A 32 1.61 10.95 0.90
CA VAL A 32 0.43 11.62 1.47
C VAL A 32 -0.42 10.65 2.27
N LEU A 33 -0.69 9.43 1.76
CA LEU A 33 -1.43 8.42 2.50
C LEU A 33 -0.74 8.03 3.81
N ALA A 34 0.57 7.83 3.78
CA ALA A 34 1.36 7.53 4.97
C ALA A 34 1.32 8.68 6.00
N ALA A 35 1.39 9.92 5.55
CA ALA A 35 1.28 11.08 6.42
C ALA A 35 -0.11 11.18 7.06
N VAL A 36 -1.18 11.01 6.29
CA VAL A 36 -2.55 11.02 6.80
C VAL A 36 -2.76 9.89 7.81
N TYR A 37 -2.27 8.68 7.50
CA TYR A 37 -2.32 7.53 8.40
C TYR A 37 -1.62 7.83 9.73
N PHE A 38 -0.42 8.41 9.69
CA PHE A 38 0.34 8.76 10.89
C PHE A 38 -0.35 9.85 11.72
N ILE A 39 -0.93 10.85 11.06
CA ILE A 39 -1.71 11.91 11.73
C ILE A 39 -2.92 11.31 12.45
N LEU A 40 -3.67 10.43 11.81
CA LEU A 40 -4.82 9.77 12.43
C LEU A 40 -4.41 8.89 13.61
N LEU A 41 -3.27 8.21 13.53
CA LEU A 41 -2.73 7.42 14.62
C LEU A 41 -2.41 8.31 15.84
N LEU A 42 -1.81 9.49 15.61
CA LEU A 42 -1.56 10.46 16.69
C LEU A 42 -2.87 10.99 17.29
N ILE A 43 -3.85 11.34 16.44
CA ILE A 43 -5.16 11.83 16.92
C ILE A 43 -5.84 10.73 17.74
N LEU A 44 -5.80 9.48 17.32
CA LEU A 44 -6.35 8.34 18.05
C LEU A 44 -5.69 8.20 19.42
N TYR A 45 -4.36 8.21 19.46
CA TYR A 45 -3.59 8.14 20.71
C TYR A 45 -3.97 9.26 21.67
N TYR A 46 -3.97 10.53 21.21
CA TYR A 46 -4.33 11.67 22.07
C TYR A 46 -5.80 11.69 22.50
N SER A 47 -6.69 11.08 21.72
CA SER A 47 -8.12 11.02 22.07
C SER A 47 -8.41 10.00 23.15
N GLU A 48 -7.61 8.93 23.25
CA GLU A 48 -7.85 7.82 24.19
C GLU A 48 -6.94 7.88 25.42
N SER A 49 -5.67 8.25 25.29
CA SER A 49 -4.65 8.15 26.35
C SER A 49 -4.94 8.95 27.61
N ALA A 50 -5.82 9.95 27.55
CA ALA A 50 -6.21 10.79 28.68
C ALA A 50 -7.41 10.25 29.46
N GLN A 51 -8.02 9.13 29.06
CA GLN A 51 -9.24 8.60 29.68
C GLN A 51 -8.92 7.44 30.64
N GLU A 52 -9.56 7.45 31.81
CA GLU A 52 -9.51 6.33 32.74
C GLU A 52 -10.20 5.10 32.10
N GLY A 53 -9.51 3.96 32.12
CA GLY A 53 -10.01 2.71 31.54
C GLY A 53 -9.84 2.57 30.02
N ALA A 54 -9.11 3.48 29.39
CA ALA A 54 -8.76 3.34 27.98
C ALA A 54 -7.84 2.13 27.76
N ALA A 55 -8.09 1.37 26.69
CA ALA A 55 -7.19 0.28 26.28
C ALA A 55 -5.95 0.82 25.51
N ILE A 56 -6.03 2.04 24.97
CA ILE A 56 -4.94 2.74 24.28
C ILE A 56 -4.30 3.73 25.24
N CYS A 57 -3.43 3.25 26.11
CA CYS A 57 -2.73 4.07 27.11
C CYS A 57 -1.38 4.59 26.59
N THR A 58 -0.71 3.82 25.76
CA THR A 58 0.61 4.15 25.22
C THR A 58 0.58 4.34 23.70
N PHE A 59 1.59 5.02 23.18
CA PHE A 59 1.76 5.11 21.73
C PHE A 59 1.94 3.71 21.09
N GLY A 60 2.56 2.77 21.83
CA GLY A 60 2.70 1.38 21.42
C GLY A 60 1.35 0.69 21.21
N ASP A 61 0.37 0.93 22.06
CA ASP A 61 -0.99 0.38 21.94
C ASP A 61 -1.69 0.93 20.69
N ALA A 62 -1.53 2.23 20.41
CA ALA A 62 -2.06 2.83 19.20
C ALA A 62 -1.43 2.24 17.93
N VAL A 63 -0.11 2.02 17.91
CA VAL A 63 0.59 1.34 16.81
C VAL A 63 0.11 -0.11 16.69
N TRP A 64 -0.02 -0.84 17.79
CA TRP A 64 -0.54 -2.21 17.79
C TRP A 64 -1.95 -2.28 17.20
N TYR A 65 -2.86 -1.45 17.70
CA TYR A 65 -4.21 -1.34 17.15
C TYR A 65 -4.19 -1.07 15.64
N SER A 66 -3.34 -0.15 15.22
CA SER A 66 -3.24 0.25 13.81
C SER A 66 -2.76 -0.89 12.91
N LEU A 67 -1.77 -1.67 13.34
CA LEU A 67 -1.27 -2.83 12.60
C LEU A 67 -2.30 -3.95 12.52
N VAL A 68 -2.97 -4.27 13.64
CA VAL A 68 -4.00 -5.30 13.71
C VAL A 68 -5.20 -4.94 12.83
N THR A 69 -5.54 -3.66 12.77
CA THR A 69 -6.62 -3.13 11.92
C THR A 69 -6.22 -3.12 10.45
N LEU A 70 -5.02 -2.63 10.12
CA LEU A 70 -4.50 -2.57 8.74
C LEU A 70 -4.37 -3.98 8.11
N THR A 71 -3.95 -4.94 8.92
CA THR A 71 -3.84 -6.35 8.47
C THR A 71 -5.19 -7.09 8.47
N THR A 72 -6.29 -6.42 8.84
CA THR A 72 -7.63 -6.97 8.92
C THR A 72 -7.79 -8.14 9.90
N VAL A 73 -6.86 -8.32 10.85
CA VAL A 73 -6.91 -9.38 11.87
C VAL A 73 -7.95 -9.07 12.94
N GLY A 74 -7.95 -7.84 13.49
CA GLY A 74 -8.96 -7.36 14.43
C GLY A 74 -9.09 -8.19 15.69
N TYR A 75 -8.02 -8.38 16.46
CA TYR A 75 -8.06 -9.16 17.71
C TYR A 75 -9.06 -8.63 18.74
N GLY A 76 -9.36 -7.33 18.73
CA GLY A 76 -10.28 -6.71 19.68
C GLY A 76 -9.75 -6.59 21.12
N ASP A 77 -8.46 -6.81 21.32
CA ASP A 77 -7.75 -6.68 22.59
C ASP A 77 -7.48 -5.23 22.98
N VAL A 78 -7.24 -4.38 21.99
CA VAL A 78 -7.04 -2.94 22.13
C VAL A 78 -8.05 -2.23 21.24
N VAL A 79 -9.01 -1.51 21.86
CA VAL A 79 -10.10 -0.82 21.15
C VAL A 79 -10.32 0.57 21.75
N GLN A 80 -10.95 1.47 20.99
CA GLN A 80 -11.37 2.77 21.48
C GLN A 80 -12.54 2.61 22.46
N VAL A 81 -12.53 3.43 23.51
CA VAL A 81 -13.63 3.49 24.50
C VAL A 81 -14.33 4.85 24.51
N THR A 82 -13.69 5.88 23.95
CA THR A 82 -14.29 7.22 23.93
C THR A 82 -15.14 7.45 22.68
N PRO A 83 -16.20 8.27 22.74
CA PRO A 83 -16.99 8.63 21.55
C PRO A 83 -16.13 9.33 20.47
N ARG A 84 -15.13 10.12 20.89
CA ARG A 84 -14.18 10.77 19.97
C ARG A 84 -13.27 9.75 19.32
N GLY A 85 -12.73 8.80 20.11
CA GLY A 85 -11.92 7.70 19.60
C GLY A 85 -12.68 6.82 18.62
N HIS A 86 -13.96 6.52 18.87
CA HIS A 86 -14.82 5.81 17.91
C HIS A 86 -14.97 6.55 16.59
N ALA A 87 -15.21 7.88 16.62
CA ALA A 87 -15.34 8.68 15.39
C ALA A 87 -14.03 8.66 14.59
N VAL A 88 -12.87 8.85 15.24
CA VAL A 88 -11.55 8.74 14.61
C VAL A 88 -11.30 7.32 14.11
N GLY A 89 -11.69 6.31 14.89
CA GLY A 89 -11.58 4.90 14.54
C GLY A 89 -12.31 4.53 13.26
N VAL A 90 -13.54 5.06 13.06
CA VAL A 90 -14.28 4.84 11.80
C VAL A 90 -13.53 5.39 10.59
N VAL A 91 -13.01 6.61 10.69
CA VAL A 91 -12.20 7.21 9.61
C VAL A 91 -10.93 6.38 9.37
N PHE A 92 -10.28 5.94 10.45
CA PHE A 92 -9.10 5.09 10.39
C PHE A 92 -9.38 3.75 9.70
N LEU A 93 -10.50 3.08 10.03
CA LEU A 93 -10.93 1.82 9.40
C LEU A 93 -11.15 1.97 7.89
N LEU A 94 -11.83 3.04 7.46
CA LEU A 94 -12.07 3.30 6.04
C LEU A 94 -10.76 3.51 5.28
N LEU A 95 -9.82 4.27 5.84
CA LEU A 95 -8.50 4.48 5.24
C LEU A 95 -7.65 3.21 5.26
N ALA A 96 -7.64 2.46 6.36
CA ALA A 96 -6.92 1.20 6.47
C ALA A 96 -7.41 0.20 5.42
N THR A 97 -8.73 0.07 5.24
CA THR A 97 -9.32 -0.79 4.20
C THR A 97 -8.89 -0.35 2.80
N GLY A 98 -8.92 0.94 2.49
CA GLY A 98 -8.47 1.48 1.20
C GLY A 98 -6.99 1.19 0.93
N ILE A 99 -6.13 1.36 1.93
CA ILE A 99 -4.70 1.04 1.84
C ILE A 99 -4.50 -0.46 1.60
N THR A 100 -5.17 -1.31 2.37
CA THR A 100 -5.06 -2.78 2.25
C THR A 100 -5.48 -3.26 0.87
N VAL A 101 -6.62 -2.80 0.36
CA VAL A 101 -7.11 -3.15 -1.00
C VAL A 101 -6.12 -2.69 -2.07
N THR A 102 -5.55 -1.49 -1.92
CA THR A 102 -4.54 -0.97 -2.87
C THR A 102 -3.26 -1.80 -2.85
N LEU A 103 -2.78 -2.18 -1.67
CA LEU A 103 -1.58 -3.02 -1.52
C LEU A 103 -1.80 -4.42 -2.08
N LEU A 104 -2.96 -5.05 -1.81
CA LEU A 104 -3.31 -6.35 -2.37
C LEU A 104 -3.43 -6.28 -3.89
N GLY A 105 -4.10 -5.27 -4.45
CA GLY A 105 -4.19 -5.06 -5.88
C GLY A 105 -2.82 -4.89 -6.54
N ALA A 106 -1.93 -4.11 -5.93
CA ALA A 106 -0.57 -3.94 -6.40
C ALA A 106 0.24 -5.26 -6.33
N ALA A 107 0.11 -6.02 -5.26
CA ALA A 107 0.76 -7.32 -5.09
C ALA A 107 0.29 -8.33 -6.14
N ILE A 108 -1.02 -8.44 -6.38
CA ILE A 108 -1.60 -9.30 -7.42
C ILE A 108 -1.11 -8.87 -8.81
N SER A 109 -1.12 -7.57 -9.11
CA SER A 109 -0.65 -7.04 -10.39
C SER A 109 0.83 -7.35 -10.63
N PHE A 110 1.67 -7.20 -9.60
CA PHE A 110 3.08 -7.57 -9.67
C PHE A 110 3.25 -9.06 -9.92
N PHE A 111 2.53 -9.90 -9.17
CA PHE A 111 2.64 -11.34 -9.30
C PHE A 111 2.20 -11.84 -10.68
N THR A 112 1.08 -11.34 -11.20
CA THR A 112 0.56 -11.74 -12.51
C THR A 112 1.37 -11.15 -13.67
N GLY A 113 1.88 -9.93 -13.53
CA GLY A 113 2.63 -9.24 -14.58
C GLY A 113 4.08 -9.70 -14.71
N GLU A 114 4.77 -9.86 -13.59
CA GLU A 114 6.21 -10.11 -13.59
C GLU A 114 6.56 -11.59 -13.32
N VAL A 115 5.93 -12.19 -12.33
CA VAL A 115 6.30 -13.53 -11.84
C VAL A 115 5.67 -14.64 -12.68
N MET A 116 4.40 -14.53 -13.01
CA MET A 116 3.67 -15.56 -13.75
C MET A 116 4.25 -15.86 -15.13
N PRO A 117 4.62 -14.86 -15.98
CA PRO A 117 5.24 -15.11 -17.27
C PRO A 117 6.58 -15.84 -17.14
N LEU A 118 7.40 -15.48 -16.15
CA LEU A 118 8.69 -16.15 -15.91
C LEU A 118 8.50 -17.61 -15.51
N PHE A 119 7.49 -17.89 -14.68
CA PHE A 119 7.16 -19.26 -14.28
C PHE A 119 6.68 -20.09 -15.46
N LEU A 120 5.77 -19.56 -16.30
CA LEU A 120 5.27 -20.23 -17.49
C LEU A 120 6.36 -20.51 -18.53
N LEU A 121 7.29 -19.56 -18.75
CA LEU A 121 8.44 -19.73 -19.64
C LEU A 121 9.38 -20.82 -19.10
N GLY A 122 9.59 -20.90 -17.79
CA GLY A 122 10.36 -21.95 -17.13
C GLY A 122 9.75 -23.35 -17.35
N PHE A 123 8.43 -23.44 -17.29
CA PHE A 123 7.69 -24.69 -17.51
C PHE A 123 7.75 -25.14 -18.99
N GLN A 124 7.61 -24.21 -19.94
CA GLN A 124 7.72 -24.50 -21.38
C GLN A 124 9.12 -24.97 -21.75
N ARG A 125 10.17 -24.34 -21.18
CA ARG A 125 11.57 -24.75 -21.39
C ARG A 125 11.83 -26.18 -20.91
N LYS A 126 11.21 -26.59 -19.78
CA LYS A 126 11.33 -27.96 -19.25
C LYS A 126 10.60 -29.00 -20.10
N LYS A 127 9.51 -28.62 -20.76
CA LYS A 127 8.70 -29.52 -21.62
C LYS A 127 9.41 -29.86 -22.94
N ASN A 128 10.24 -28.96 -23.48
CA ASN A 128 10.98 -29.21 -24.73
C ASN A 128 12.11 -30.26 -24.61
N TRP A 129 12.46 -30.71 -23.39
CA TRP A 129 13.47 -31.75 -23.20
C TRP A 129 12.97 -33.18 -23.40
N TYR A 130 11.66 -33.37 -23.57
CA TYR A 130 11.05 -34.71 -23.72
C TYR A 130 10.77 -35.11 -25.18
N TYR A 131 11.20 -34.29 -26.16
CA TYR A 131 10.94 -34.54 -27.58
C TYR A 131 12.24 -34.76 -28.40
N PHE A 132 13.34 -35.13 -27.75
CA PHE A 132 14.57 -35.60 -28.41
C PHE A 132 14.96 -36.93 -27.91
#